data_cf21618492e39cbfa1efa1a896d83bad
#
_entry.id   cf21618492e39cbfa1efa1a896d83bad
#
_cell.length_a   1.000
_cell.length_b   1.000
_cell.length_c   1.000
_cell.angle_alpha   90.00
_cell.angle_beta   90.00
_cell.angle_gamma   90.00
#
_symmetry.space_group_name_H-M   'P 1'
#
loop_
_entity.id
_entity.type
_entity.pdbx_description
1 polymer ?
#
loop_
_entity_poly.entity_id
_entity_poly.type
_entity_poly.pdbx_seq_one_letter_code
_entity_poly.pdbx_strand_id
1 'polypeptide(L)'
;MEYIDQYRHEFGVEPICRTLTAAGTQIAPSTYYAFKTRPPSKRALRDEELLVEIHRVHAANFGVYGAKKVYAQLRREGVVIARCTVERLMRGAGLRGVSRAKGPRTTISGRGPDNRPDLVERDFTATAPNQLWVADITYCRTFAGWVYAAFVIDVFSRRVVGWQLSKSLRTDLALDVLEMGIWTRDHAGQAVSGLTHHSDKGVQYVAIRYTERLAEAGAVASVGSTGDSYDCQSLSTRSREDWGVPAGAV
;
A
#
# COMPACT_ATOMS: atom_id res chain seq x y z
N MET A 1 10.34 -16.50 36.93
CA MET A 1 9.70 -17.81 37.07
C MET A 1 10.43 -18.87 36.26
N GLU A 2 10.74 -18.63 35.00
CA GLU A 2 11.47 -19.56 34.10
C GLU A 2 12.79 -20.07 34.69
N TYR A 3 13.57 -19.18 35.29
CA TYR A 3 14.83 -19.58 35.97
C TYR A 3 14.60 -20.63 37.06
N ILE A 4 13.55 -20.45 37.91
CA ILE A 4 13.22 -21.43 38.93
C ILE A 4 12.76 -22.75 38.29
N ASP A 5 11.97 -22.70 37.22
CA ASP A 5 11.52 -23.89 36.49
C ASP A 5 12.71 -24.70 35.93
N GLN A 6 13.72 -24.02 35.42
CA GLN A 6 14.90 -24.63 34.82
C GLN A 6 15.74 -25.38 35.85
N TYR A 7 15.92 -24.79 37.03
CA TYR A 7 16.88 -25.31 38.02
C TYR A 7 16.23 -25.97 39.26
N ARG A 8 14.90 -26.01 39.39
CA ARG A 8 14.19 -26.57 40.53
C ARG A 8 14.50 -28.05 40.78
N HIS A 9 14.82 -28.81 39.75
CA HIS A 9 15.11 -30.23 39.85
C HIS A 9 16.50 -30.51 40.43
N GLU A 10 17.42 -29.55 40.33
CA GLU A 10 18.80 -29.64 40.80
C GLU A 10 18.93 -29.07 42.23
N PHE A 11 18.36 -27.87 42.45
CA PHE A 11 18.57 -27.11 43.68
C PHE A 11 17.35 -26.97 44.57
N GLY A 12 16.18 -27.29 44.07
CA GLY A 12 14.92 -27.04 44.76
C GLY A 12 14.44 -25.59 44.68
N VAL A 13 13.12 -25.37 44.88
CA VAL A 13 12.51 -24.03 44.78
C VAL A 13 12.95 -23.08 45.88
N GLU A 14 12.98 -23.56 47.12
CA GLU A 14 13.28 -22.72 48.28
C GLU A 14 14.70 -22.16 48.30
N PRO A 15 15.75 -22.99 48.06
CA PRO A 15 17.14 -22.46 47.95
C PRO A 15 17.32 -21.43 46.85
N ILE A 16 16.67 -21.68 45.66
CA ILE A 16 16.72 -20.73 44.53
C ILE A 16 16.06 -19.40 44.93
N CYS A 17 14.87 -19.43 45.54
CA CYS A 17 14.19 -18.21 45.98
C CYS A 17 15.04 -17.43 47.02
N ARG A 18 15.68 -18.15 47.97
CA ARG A 18 16.58 -17.53 48.96
C ARG A 18 17.78 -16.83 48.32
N THR A 19 18.41 -17.48 47.36
CA THR A 19 19.54 -16.93 46.61
C THR A 19 19.12 -15.72 45.79
N LEU A 20 17.98 -15.79 45.08
CA LEU A 20 17.46 -14.67 44.32
C LEU A 20 17.13 -13.47 45.20
N THR A 21 16.55 -13.72 46.40
CA THR A 21 16.22 -12.66 47.36
C THR A 21 17.50 -12.02 47.90
N ALA A 22 18.54 -12.80 48.20
CA ALA A 22 19.84 -12.29 48.60
C ALA A 22 20.56 -11.47 47.50
N ALA A 23 20.30 -11.82 46.22
CA ALA A 23 20.76 -11.09 45.03
C ALA A 23 19.86 -9.88 44.65
N GLY A 24 18.91 -9.49 45.48
CA GLY A 24 18.07 -8.31 45.29
C GLY A 24 16.74 -8.56 44.55
N THR A 25 16.45 -9.80 44.13
CA THR A 25 15.17 -10.16 43.50
C THR A 25 14.28 -10.85 44.54
N GLN A 26 13.44 -10.07 45.22
CA GLN A 26 12.54 -10.63 46.27
C GLN A 26 11.49 -11.53 45.67
N ILE A 27 11.58 -12.83 45.96
CA ILE A 27 10.60 -13.84 45.56
C ILE A 27 10.42 -14.86 46.68
N ALA A 28 9.21 -14.98 47.16
CA ALA A 28 8.86 -16.04 48.13
C ALA A 28 8.51 -17.35 47.40
N PRO A 29 8.86 -18.53 47.96
CA PRO A 29 8.46 -19.82 47.41
C PRO A 29 6.94 -19.94 47.18
N SER A 30 6.14 -19.39 48.09
CA SER A 30 4.69 -19.33 47.96
C SER A 30 4.22 -18.58 46.70
N THR A 31 4.92 -17.54 46.33
CA THR A 31 4.65 -16.78 45.07
C THR A 31 4.88 -17.65 43.83
N TYR A 32 5.93 -18.46 43.84
CA TYR A 32 6.19 -19.41 42.77
C TYR A 32 5.09 -20.47 42.68
N TYR A 33 4.73 -21.12 43.78
CA TYR A 33 3.69 -22.14 43.78
C TYR A 33 2.32 -21.56 43.42
N ALA A 34 1.97 -20.39 43.95
CA ALA A 34 0.73 -19.69 43.56
C ALA A 34 0.69 -19.33 42.06
N PHE A 35 1.82 -18.95 41.49
CA PHE A 35 1.91 -18.69 40.03
C PHE A 35 1.65 -19.96 39.23
N LYS A 36 2.14 -21.12 39.67
CA LYS A 36 1.95 -22.42 39.00
C LYS A 36 0.53 -22.99 39.10
N THR A 37 -0.13 -22.75 40.21
CA THR A 37 -1.45 -23.33 40.48
C THR A 37 -2.62 -22.39 40.20
N ARG A 38 -2.36 -21.08 40.07
CA ARG A 38 -3.39 -20.09 39.83
C ARG A 38 -4.01 -20.29 38.43
N PRO A 39 -5.33 -20.41 38.31
CA PRO A 39 -5.99 -20.44 37.02
C PRO A 39 -5.77 -19.10 36.30
N PRO A 40 -5.82 -19.09 34.94
CA PRO A 40 -5.72 -17.87 34.16
C PRO A 40 -6.70 -16.80 34.62
N SER A 41 -6.27 -15.56 34.64
CA SER A 41 -7.18 -14.48 35.03
C SER A 41 -8.29 -14.31 33.95
N LYS A 42 -9.43 -13.74 34.33
CA LYS A 42 -10.50 -13.40 33.37
C LYS A 42 -9.99 -12.58 32.19
N ARG A 43 -9.02 -11.72 32.45
CA ARG A 43 -8.35 -10.94 31.38
C ARG A 43 -7.53 -11.84 30.45
N ALA A 44 -6.77 -12.79 30.99
CA ALA A 44 -5.97 -13.72 30.19
C ALA A 44 -6.86 -14.57 29.27
N LEU A 45 -7.93 -15.14 29.81
CA LEU A 45 -8.91 -15.90 29.02
C LEU A 45 -9.53 -15.02 27.90
N ARG A 46 -9.91 -13.79 28.25
CA ARG A 46 -10.46 -12.88 27.25
C ARG A 46 -9.42 -12.47 26.20
N ASP A 47 -8.17 -12.31 26.57
CA ASP A 47 -7.07 -12.02 25.65
C ASP A 47 -6.83 -13.17 24.66
N GLU A 48 -6.94 -14.43 25.11
CA GLU A 48 -6.83 -15.61 24.23
C GLU A 48 -7.97 -15.66 23.21
N GLU A 49 -9.22 -15.47 23.62
CA GLU A 49 -10.37 -15.39 22.72
C GLU A 49 -10.17 -14.29 21.66
N LEU A 50 -9.79 -13.10 22.10
CA LEU A 50 -9.57 -11.97 21.22
C LEU A 50 -8.39 -12.19 20.25
N LEU A 51 -7.37 -12.91 20.69
CA LEU A 51 -6.21 -13.21 19.86
C LEU A 51 -6.59 -14.15 18.71
N VAL A 52 -7.48 -15.12 18.94
CA VAL A 52 -8.01 -15.98 17.87
C VAL A 52 -8.72 -15.14 16.82
N GLU A 53 -9.58 -14.20 17.21
CA GLU A 53 -10.30 -13.32 16.30
C GLU A 53 -9.35 -12.36 15.54
N ILE A 54 -8.34 -11.83 16.23
CA ILE A 54 -7.30 -10.99 15.61
C ILE A 54 -6.54 -11.78 14.54
N HIS A 55 -6.14 -13.03 14.82
CA HIS A 55 -5.47 -13.90 13.84
C HIS A 55 -6.36 -14.17 12.64
N ARG A 56 -7.63 -14.50 12.87
CA ARG A 56 -8.61 -14.74 11.80
C ARG A 56 -8.72 -13.53 10.87
N VAL A 57 -8.96 -12.34 11.42
CA VAL A 57 -9.08 -11.11 10.64
C VAL A 57 -7.78 -10.78 9.90
N HIS A 58 -6.63 -10.95 10.55
CA HIS A 58 -5.33 -10.67 9.94
C HIS A 58 -5.05 -11.63 8.76
N ALA A 59 -5.31 -12.93 8.94
CA ALA A 59 -5.13 -13.94 7.89
C ALA A 59 -6.11 -13.73 6.72
N ALA A 60 -7.38 -13.48 7.00
CA ALA A 60 -8.40 -13.19 5.97
C ALA A 60 -8.07 -11.96 5.12
N ASN A 61 -7.20 -11.08 5.61
CA ASN A 61 -6.73 -9.89 4.90
C ASN A 61 -5.25 -10.02 4.50
N PHE A 62 -4.80 -11.22 4.14
CA PHE A 62 -3.47 -11.52 3.60
C PHE A 62 -2.30 -11.03 4.47
N GLY A 63 -2.49 -10.90 5.78
CA GLY A 63 -1.46 -10.40 6.67
C GLY A 63 -1.10 -8.91 6.52
N VAL A 64 -1.87 -8.13 5.74
CA VAL A 64 -1.55 -6.72 5.46
C VAL A 64 -2.20 -5.74 6.44
N TYR A 65 -3.20 -6.18 7.21
CA TYR A 65 -3.89 -5.29 8.14
C TYR A 65 -3.06 -5.02 9.39
N GLY A 66 -2.77 -3.74 9.66
CA GLY A 66 -2.24 -3.28 10.94
C GLY A 66 -3.35 -3.10 11.99
N ALA A 67 -2.97 -2.84 13.24
CA ALA A 67 -3.88 -2.78 14.38
C ALA A 67 -5.10 -1.87 14.18
N LYS A 68 -4.95 -0.73 13.49
CA LYS A 68 -6.06 0.18 13.18
C LYS A 68 -7.12 -0.49 12.30
N LYS A 69 -6.71 -1.22 11.25
CA LYS A 69 -7.64 -1.89 10.32
C LYS A 69 -8.24 -3.14 10.96
N VAL A 70 -7.45 -3.93 11.70
CA VAL A 70 -7.96 -5.08 12.46
C VAL A 70 -9.00 -4.64 13.49
N TYR A 71 -8.73 -3.59 14.26
CA TYR A 71 -9.71 -3.01 15.19
C TYR A 71 -10.99 -2.59 14.49
N ALA A 72 -10.90 -1.87 13.36
CA ALA A 72 -12.07 -1.42 12.62
C ALA A 72 -12.91 -2.60 12.11
N GLN A 73 -12.27 -3.67 11.64
CA GLN A 73 -12.95 -4.87 11.17
C GLN A 73 -13.66 -5.62 12.30
N LEU A 74 -12.97 -5.85 13.41
CA LEU A 74 -13.58 -6.48 14.59
C LEU A 74 -14.79 -5.70 15.10
N ARG A 75 -14.72 -4.37 15.10
CA ARG A 75 -15.85 -3.50 15.46
C ARG A 75 -17.04 -3.65 14.51
N ARG A 76 -16.80 -3.76 13.21
CA ARG A 76 -17.86 -4.02 12.20
C ARG A 76 -18.54 -5.37 12.42
N GLU A 77 -17.79 -6.36 12.87
CA GLU A 77 -18.30 -7.70 13.19
C GLU A 77 -18.94 -7.78 14.60
N GLY A 78 -19.09 -6.66 15.30
CA GLY A 78 -19.75 -6.59 16.60
C GLY A 78 -18.87 -6.96 17.79
N VAL A 79 -17.57 -7.21 17.58
CA VAL A 79 -16.65 -7.54 18.67
C VAL A 79 -16.35 -6.29 19.50
N VAL A 80 -16.74 -6.33 20.81
CA VAL A 80 -16.45 -5.24 21.74
C VAL A 80 -15.01 -5.34 22.22
N ILE A 81 -14.16 -4.44 21.75
CA ILE A 81 -12.72 -4.41 22.04
C ILE A 81 -12.21 -2.97 22.00
N ALA A 82 -11.21 -2.65 22.81
CA ALA A 82 -10.50 -1.38 22.75
C ALA A 82 -9.33 -1.47 21.77
N ARG A 83 -9.05 -0.38 21.05
CA ARG A 83 -7.94 -0.31 20.09
C ARG A 83 -6.58 -0.63 20.72
N CYS A 84 -6.31 -0.12 21.93
CA CYS A 84 -5.07 -0.41 22.67
C CYS A 84 -4.91 -1.90 23.00
N THR A 85 -6.01 -2.64 23.23
CA THR A 85 -5.98 -4.09 23.42
C THR A 85 -5.55 -4.79 22.14
N VAL A 86 -6.09 -4.41 20.97
CA VAL A 86 -5.67 -4.96 19.68
C VAL A 86 -4.18 -4.68 19.43
N GLU A 87 -3.71 -3.46 19.68
CA GLU A 87 -2.31 -3.08 19.51
C GLU A 87 -1.38 -3.91 20.42
N ARG A 88 -1.78 -4.12 21.67
CA ARG A 88 -1.02 -4.93 22.64
C ARG A 88 -0.97 -6.40 22.24
N LEU A 89 -2.10 -6.99 21.89
CA LEU A 89 -2.20 -8.40 21.51
C LEU A 89 -1.46 -8.68 20.21
N MET A 90 -1.62 -7.85 19.19
CA MET A 90 -0.89 -7.98 17.92
C MET A 90 0.64 -7.86 18.13
N ARG A 91 1.07 -6.92 18.99
CA ARG A 91 2.50 -6.78 19.31
C ARG A 91 3.03 -8.03 20.02
N GLY A 92 2.29 -8.56 21.01
CA GLY A 92 2.66 -9.77 21.72
C GLY A 92 2.74 -11.00 20.81
N ALA A 93 1.86 -11.10 19.82
CA ALA A 93 1.83 -12.19 18.84
C ALA A 93 2.77 -11.97 17.64
N GLY A 94 3.54 -10.88 17.60
CA GLY A 94 4.42 -10.56 16.47
C GLY A 94 3.70 -10.16 15.19
N LEU A 95 2.37 -9.94 15.23
CA LEU A 95 1.57 -9.56 14.08
C LEU A 95 1.80 -8.09 13.71
N ARG A 96 2.12 -7.85 12.45
CA ARG A 96 2.36 -6.50 11.91
C ARG A 96 1.59 -6.30 10.62
N GLY A 97 1.04 -5.11 10.44
CA GLY A 97 0.49 -4.71 9.14
C GLY A 97 1.59 -4.25 8.19
N VAL A 98 1.30 -4.31 6.91
CA VAL A 98 2.16 -3.74 5.88
C VAL A 98 1.98 -2.22 5.91
N SER A 99 3.05 -1.50 6.23
CA SER A 99 3.10 -0.05 6.08
C SER A 99 3.56 0.28 4.66
N ARG A 100 2.99 1.33 4.06
CA ARG A 100 3.63 2.01 2.94
C ARG A 100 4.88 2.74 3.49
N ALA A 101 5.87 1.95 3.93
CA ALA A 101 7.17 2.51 4.25
C ALA A 101 7.69 3.24 3.00
N LYS A 102 8.52 4.26 3.20
CA LYS A 102 9.23 4.91 2.09
C LYS A 102 9.91 3.82 1.26
N GLY A 103 9.25 3.43 0.17
CA GLY A 103 9.83 2.54 -0.82
C GLY A 103 11.07 3.20 -1.44
N PRO A 104 11.90 2.47 -2.17
CA PRO A 104 12.96 3.08 -2.93
C PRO A 104 12.36 4.18 -3.82
N ARG A 105 13.05 5.31 -3.91
CA ARG A 105 12.64 6.42 -4.79
C ARG A 105 12.68 5.90 -6.23
N THR A 106 11.52 5.71 -6.82
CA THR A 106 11.36 5.03 -8.11
C THR A 106 11.43 6.01 -9.28
N THR A 107 11.18 7.30 -9.05
CA THR A 107 11.24 8.34 -10.08
C THR A 107 12.59 9.03 -10.05
N ILE A 108 13.33 8.96 -11.15
CA ILE A 108 14.52 9.76 -11.41
C ILE A 108 14.06 10.94 -12.27
N SER A 109 14.09 12.14 -11.71
CA SER A 109 13.81 13.37 -12.48
C SER A 109 14.83 13.54 -13.59
N GLY A 110 14.37 13.90 -14.79
CA GLY A 110 15.24 14.22 -15.92
C GLY A 110 16.26 15.32 -15.54
N ARG A 111 17.50 15.18 -16.00
CA ARG A 111 18.58 16.14 -15.76
C ARG A 111 18.54 17.29 -16.79
N GLY A 112 17.47 18.04 -16.88
CA GLY A 112 17.40 19.19 -17.78
C GLY A 112 16.24 20.11 -17.45
N PRO A 113 16.26 21.36 -17.90
CA PRO A 113 15.10 22.23 -17.79
C PRO A 113 13.99 21.66 -18.68
N ASP A 114 12.95 21.14 -18.05
CA ASP A 114 11.71 20.80 -18.75
C ASP A 114 10.87 22.08 -18.78
N ASN A 115 10.81 22.70 -19.96
CA ASN A 115 10.11 23.97 -20.18
C ASN A 115 8.63 23.77 -20.54
N ARG A 116 8.12 22.53 -20.52
CA ARG A 116 6.69 22.27 -20.76
C ARG A 116 5.87 22.81 -19.58
N PRO A 117 4.81 23.58 -19.85
CA PRO A 117 3.97 24.13 -18.80
C PRO A 117 3.13 23.04 -18.15
N ASP A 118 2.77 23.23 -16.88
CA ASP A 118 1.66 22.54 -16.25
C ASP A 118 0.35 23.20 -16.70
N LEU A 119 -0.36 22.55 -17.62
CA LEU A 119 -1.63 23.03 -18.16
C LEU A 119 -2.83 22.53 -17.35
N VAL A 120 -2.60 21.65 -16.39
CA VAL A 120 -3.66 21.02 -15.60
C VAL A 120 -3.84 21.72 -14.26
N GLU A 121 -2.74 22.24 -13.67
CA GLU A 121 -2.77 23.00 -12.39
C GLU A 121 -3.57 22.29 -11.29
N ARG A 122 -3.48 20.93 -11.26
CA ARG A 122 -4.24 20.04 -10.36
C ARG A 122 -5.75 19.96 -10.63
N ASP A 123 -6.26 20.58 -11.66
CA ASP A 123 -7.64 20.41 -12.09
C ASP A 123 -7.77 19.26 -13.09
N PHE A 124 -7.98 18.05 -12.57
CA PHE A 124 -8.18 16.82 -13.36
C PHE A 124 -9.66 16.67 -13.74
N THR A 125 -10.23 17.68 -14.38
CA THR A 125 -11.59 17.67 -14.91
C THR A 125 -11.59 17.75 -16.42
N ALA A 126 -12.58 17.14 -17.06
CA ALA A 126 -12.83 17.23 -18.49
C ALA A 126 -14.33 17.14 -18.73
N THR A 127 -14.85 17.85 -19.73
CA THR A 127 -16.27 17.90 -20.08
C THR A 127 -16.64 16.98 -21.24
N ALA A 128 -15.64 16.49 -21.97
CA ALA A 128 -15.80 15.57 -23.10
C ALA A 128 -14.59 14.60 -23.19
N PRO A 129 -14.75 13.46 -23.88
CA PRO A 129 -13.66 12.55 -24.17
C PRO A 129 -12.52 13.23 -24.92
N ASN A 130 -11.28 12.75 -24.72
CA ASN A 130 -10.08 13.21 -25.40
C ASN A 130 -9.71 14.69 -25.19
N GLN A 131 -10.20 15.34 -24.14
CA GLN A 131 -9.75 16.66 -23.74
C GLN A 131 -8.49 16.59 -22.87
N LEU A 132 -8.47 15.64 -21.92
CA LEU A 132 -7.36 15.44 -21.00
C LEU A 132 -7.08 13.94 -20.82
N TRP A 133 -5.88 13.55 -21.15
CA TRP A 133 -5.34 12.24 -20.78
C TRP A 133 -4.25 12.38 -19.72
N VAL A 134 -4.21 11.42 -18.80
CA VAL A 134 -3.17 11.33 -17.78
C VAL A 134 -2.40 10.03 -17.97
N ALA A 135 -1.09 10.14 -18.04
CA ALA A 135 -0.18 9.01 -18.15
C ALA A 135 0.63 8.82 -16.87
N ASP A 136 0.78 7.57 -16.47
CA ASP A 136 1.60 7.20 -15.32
C ASP A 136 2.28 5.83 -15.52
N ILE A 137 3.39 5.62 -14.83
CA ILE A 137 4.10 4.33 -14.79
C ILE A 137 4.21 3.89 -13.35
N THR A 138 3.56 2.79 -13.02
CA THR A 138 3.64 2.18 -11.70
C THR A 138 4.59 0.99 -11.68
N TYR A 139 5.19 0.75 -10.52
CA TYR A 139 6.16 -0.30 -10.26
C TYR A 139 5.49 -1.44 -9.52
N CYS A 140 5.42 -2.60 -10.15
CA CYS A 140 4.83 -3.81 -9.57
C CYS A 140 5.94 -4.78 -9.17
N ARG A 141 6.03 -5.09 -7.88
CA ARG A 141 6.94 -6.11 -7.40
C ARG A 141 6.31 -7.49 -7.59
N THR A 142 6.98 -8.36 -8.33
CA THR A 142 6.57 -9.75 -8.55
C THR A 142 7.59 -10.72 -7.96
N PHE A 143 7.27 -12.01 -7.92
CA PHE A 143 8.23 -13.05 -7.52
C PHE A 143 9.44 -13.14 -8.47
N ALA A 144 9.28 -12.74 -9.74
CA ALA A 144 10.35 -12.73 -10.74
C ALA A 144 11.10 -11.37 -10.84
N GLY A 145 10.87 -10.45 -9.89
CA GLY A 145 11.48 -9.12 -9.89
C GLY A 145 10.49 -7.99 -10.18
N TRP A 146 11.01 -6.85 -10.62
CA TRP A 146 10.20 -5.68 -10.91
C TRP A 146 9.56 -5.76 -12.30
N VAL A 147 8.29 -5.39 -12.38
CA VAL A 147 7.54 -5.18 -13.62
C VAL A 147 6.99 -3.76 -13.59
N TYR A 148 7.08 -3.08 -14.71
CA TYR A 148 6.57 -1.73 -14.90
C TYR A 148 5.25 -1.80 -15.66
N ALA A 149 4.21 -1.19 -15.13
CA ALA A 149 2.93 -1.05 -15.79
C ALA A 149 2.75 0.43 -16.16
N ALA A 150 2.76 0.73 -17.44
CA ALA A 150 2.44 2.05 -17.98
C ALA A 150 0.98 2.06 -18.44
N PHE A 151 0.30 3.17 -18.25
CA PHE A 151 -1.08 3.34 -18.68
C PHE A 151 -1.40 4.81 -18.98
N VAL A 152 -2.37 5.00 -19.86
CA VAL A 152 -2.97 6.30 -20.19
C VAL A 152 -4.45 6.21 -19.91
N ILE A 153 -4.97 7.17 -19.17
CA ILE A 153 -6.39 7.27 -18.77
C ILE A 153 -6.99 8.55 -19.36
N ASP A 154 -8.14 8.40 -20.03
CA ASP A 154 -8.98 9.52 -20.38
C ASP A 154 -9.74 10.01 -19.14
N VAL A 155 -9.53 11.26 -18.77
CA VAL A 155 -10.07 11.83 -17.52
C VAL A 155 -11.59 11.91 -17.52
N PHE A 156 -12.22 12.20 -18.65
CA PHE A 156 -13.68 12.28 -18.78
C PHE A 156 -14.32 10.91 -18.61
N SER A 157 -13.95 9.94 -19.44
CA SER A 157 -14.59 8.63 -19.46
C SER A 157 -14.05 7.68 -18.39
N ARG A 158 -12.95 8.04 -17.73
CA ARG A 158 -12.20 7.19 -16.78
C ARG A 158 -11.67 5.90 -17.40
N ARG A 159 -11.70 5.80 -18.71
CA ARG A 159 -11.26 4.62 -19.45
C ARG A 159 -9.75 4.62 -19.58
N VAL A 160 -9.11 3.49 -19.33
CA VAL A 160 -7.74 3.22 -19.73
C VAL A 160 -7.75 3.03 -21.24
N VAL A 161 -7.16 3.98 -21.97
CA VAL A 161 -7.13 3.98 -23.45
C VAL A 161 -5.91 3.25 -24.00
N GLY A 162 -4.82 3.22 -23.24
CA GLY A 162 -3.62 2.47 -23.56
C GLY A 162 -2.96 1.93 -22.28
N TRP A 163 -2.37 0.75 -22.36
CA TRP A 163 -1.62 0.14 -21.28
C TRP A 163 -0.60 -0.89 -21.79
N GLN A 164 0.50 -1.06 -21.06
CA GLN A 164 1.53 -2.03 -21.39
C GLN A 164 2.29 -2.44 -20.13
N LEU A 165 2.78 -3.69 -20.11
CA LEU A 165 3.65 -4.22 -19.07
C LEU A 165 5.05 -4.47 -19.65
N SER A 166 6.08 -4.13 -18.90
CA SER A 166 7.47 -4.39 -19.30
C SER A 166 8.35 -4.71 -18.09
N LYS A 167 9.39 -5.50 -18.31
CA LYS A 167 10.49 -5.69 -17.35
C LYS A 167 11.53 -4.58 -17.41
N SER A 168 11.41 -3.66 -18.38
CA SER A 168 12.35 -2.56 -18.62
C SER A 168 11.63 -1.23 -18.62
N LEU A 169 12.18 -0.27 -17.88
CA LEU A 169 11.66 1.10 -17.81
C LEU A 169 12.33 1.98 -18.90
N ARG A 170 12.07 1.67 -20.17
CA ARG A 170 12.56 2.44 -21.32
C ARG A 170 11.46 3.34 -21.86
N THR A 171 11.85 4.33 -22.67
CA THR A 171 10.93 5.22 -23.37
C THR A 171 9.93 4.47 -24.25
N ASP A 172 10.35 3.35 -24.85
CA ASP A 172 9.49 2.51 -25.68
C ASP A 172 8.22 2.07 -24.94
N LEU A 173 8.30 1.77 -23.64
CA LEU A 173 7.13 1.42 -22.83
C LEU A 173 6.07 2.53 -22.80
N ALA A 174 6.50 3.78 -22.61
CA ALA A 174 5.58 4.92 -22.59
C ALA A 174 5.01 5.19 -23.99
N LEU A 175 5.86 5.04 -25.03
CA LEU A 175 5.47 5.24 -26.40
C LEU A 175 4.44 4.21 -26.88
N ASP A 176 4.65 2.92 -26.59
CA ASP A 176 3.70 1.85 -26.93
C ASP A 176 2.32 2.11 -26.33
N VAL A 177 2.27 2.61 -25.09
CA VAL A 177 1.02 2.94 -24.42
C VAL A 177 0.32 4.14 -25.05
N LEU A 178 1.06 5.17 -25.44
CA LEU A 178 0.54 6.32 -26.17
C LEU A 178 -0.03 5.89 -27.52
N GLU A 179 0.72 5.08 -28.28
CA GLU A 179 0.27 4.55 -29.58
C GLU A 179 -1.01 3.74 -29.46
N MET A 180 -1.08 2.86 -28.46
CA MET A 180 -2.31 2.10 -28.19
C MET A 180 -3.47 3.02 -27.88
N GLY A 181 -3.27 4.08 -27.11
CA GLY A 181 -4.33 5.05 -26.79
C GLY A 181 -4.83 5.78 -28.04
N ILE A 182 -3.92 6.31 -28.86
CA ILE A 182 -4.23 6.99 -30.12
C ILE A 182 -4.98 6.03 -31.05
N TRP A 183 -4.44 4.83 -31.27
CA TRP A 183 -5.06 3.80 -32.10
C TRP A 183 -6.47 3.43 -31.62
N THR A 184 -6.64 3.25 -30.32
CA THR A 184 -7.95 2.90 -29.71
C THR A 184 -9.00 3.95 -29.99
N ARG A 185 -8.63 5.23 -29.96
CA ARG A 185 -9.54 6.35 -30.21
C ARG A 185 -9.81 6.55 -31.69
N ASP A 186 -8.78 6.46 -32.52
CA ASP A 186 -8.89 6.59 -33.98
C ASP A 186 -9.83 5.52 -34.57
N HIS A 187 -9.67 4.24 -34.16
CA HIS A 187 -10.54 3.15 -34.56
C HIS A 187 -11.99 3.30 -34.06
N ALA A 188 -12.20 4.06 -33.01
CA ALA A 188 -13.53 4.43 -32.54
C ALA A 188 -14.11 5.67 -33.26
N GLY A 189 -13.41 6.22 -34.25
CA GLY A 189 -13.80 7.45 -34.94
C GLY A 189 -13.68 8.71 -34.07
N GLN A 190 -12.85 8.67 -33.03
CA GLN A 190 -12.68 9.75 -32.05
C GLN A 190 -11.32 10.42 -32.24
N ALA A 191 -11.31 11.63 -32.74
CA ALA A 191 -10.08 12.40 -32.91
C ALA A 191 -9.42 12.72 -31.56
N VAL A 192 -8.08 12.72 -31.53
CA VAL A 192 -7.24 13.12 -30.40
C VAL A 192 -6.56 14.48 -30.62
N SER A 193 -6.88 15.17 -31.71
CA SER A 193 -6.36 16.51 -31.99
C SER A 193 -6.85 17.50 -30.93
N GLY A 194 -5.93 18.31 -30.39
CA GLY A 194 -6.20 19.25 -29.31
C GLY A 194 -6.23 18.63 -27.89
N LEU A 195 -5.96 17.32 -27.78
CA LEU A 195 -5.83 16.63 -26.51
C LEU A 195 -4.70 17.24 -25.66
N THR A 196 -4.96 17.51 -24.39
CA THR A 196 -3.91 17.74 -23.39
C THR A 196 -3.45 16.41 -22.82
N HIS A 197 -2.18 16.08 -23.02
CA HIS A 197 -1.56 14.87 -22.47
C HIS A 197 -0.69 15.24 -21.27
N HIS A 198 -1.13 14.89 -20.07
CA HIS A 198 -0.45 15.20 -18.81
C HIS A 198 0.31 13.98 -18.27
N SER A 199 1.57 14.20 -17.88
CA SER A 199 2.44 13.19 -17.28
C SER A 199 3.29 13.77 -16.16
N ASP A 200 3.93 12.92 -15.37
CA ASP A 200 5.01 13.35 -14.49
C ASP A 200 6.28 13.76 -15.27
N LYS A 201 7.28 14.29 -14.54
CA LYS A 201 8.60 14.65 -15.12
C LYS A 201 9.52 13.45 -15.33
N GLY A 202 8.99 12.27 -15.55
CA GLY A 202 9.78 11.07 -15.84
C GLY A 202 10.58 11.20 -17.13
N VAL A 203 11.82 10.68 -17.13
CA VAL A 203 12.71 10.72 -18.31
C VAL A 203 12.09 10.09 -19.57
N GLN A 204 11.14 9.17 -19.40
CA GLN A 204 10.44 8.49 -20.48
C GLN A 204 9.55 9.44 -21.29
N TYR A 205 8.91 10.39 -20.60
CA TYR A 205 7.99 11.36 -21.20
C TYR A 205 8.69 12.60 -21.76
N VAL A 206 9.96 12.80 -21.42
CA VAL A 206 10.81 13.92 -21.92
C VAL A 206 11.58 13.49 -23.18
N ALA A 207 11.57 12.21 -23.53
CA ALA A 207 12.29 11.72 -24.70
C ALA A 207 11.75 12.33 -25.99
N ILE A 208 12.65 12.73 -26.89
CA ILE A 208 12.35 13.38 -28.18
C ILE A 208 11.27 12.59 -28.94
N ARG A 209 11.45 11.29 -29.11
CA ARG A 209 10.49 10.41 -29.80
C ARG A 209 9.08 10.48 -29.22
N TYR A 210 8.95 10.63 -27.90
CA TYR A 210 7.65 10.71 -27.25
C TYR A 210 6.98 12.06 -27.51
N THR A 211 7.73 13.14 -27.42
CA THR A 211 7.22 14.51 -27.67
C THR A 211 6.89 14.74 -29.13
N GLU A 212 7.71 14.22 -30.06
CA GLU A 212 7.42 14.25 -31.50
C GLU A 212 6.12 13.52 -31.82
N ARG A 213 5.91 12.34 -31.23
CA ARG A 213 4.71 11.57 -31.48
C ARG A 213 3.43 12.24 -30.94
N LEU A 214 3.50 12.94 -29.79
CA LEU A 214 2.41 13.77 -29.31
C LEU A 214 2.10 14.91 -30.29
N ALA A 215 3.11 15.59 -30.79
CA ALA A 215 2.94 16.67 -31.76
C ALA A 215 2.32 16.18 -33.08
N GLU A 216 2.77 15.03 -33.62
CA GLU A 216 2.19 14.38 -34.80
C GLU A 216 0.70 14.05 -34.60
N ALA A 217 0.30 13.62 -33.39
CA ALA A 217 -1.09 13.37 -33.05
C ALA A 217 -1.91 14.66 -32.82
N GLY A 218 -1.29 15.84 -32.89
CA GLY A 218 -1.94 17.11 -32.57
C GLY A 218 -2.26 17.28 -31.09
N ALA A 219 -1.59 16.53 -30.21
CA ALA A 219 -1.77 16.60 -28.77
C ALA A 219 -0.76 17.57 -28.13
N VAL A 220 -1.18 18.24 -27.05
CA VAL A 220 -0.35 19.19 -26.31
C VAL A 220 0.20 18.51 -25.06
N ALA A 221 1.52 18.53 -24.88
CA ALA A 221 2.17 17.97 -23.71
C ALA A 221 2.05 18.91 -22.50
N SER A 222 1.61 18.36 -21.37
CA SER A 222 1.57 19.02 -20.06
C SER A 222 2.35 18.20 -19.05
N VAL A 223 3.03 18.85 -18.11
CA VAL A 223 3.90 18.17 -17.13
C VAL A 223 3.68 18.73 -15.75
N GLY A 224 3.44 17.84 -14.77
CA GLY A 224 3.25 18.21 -13.38
C GLY A 224 4.45 18.92 -12.75
N SER A 225 4.20 19.72 -11.72
CA SER A 225 5.25 20.46 -11.00
C SER A 225 6.23 19.53 -10.28
N THR A 226 7.48 19.98 -10.11
CA THR A 226 8.54 19.16 -9.49
C THR A 226 8.26 18.92 -8.00
N GLY A 227 8.09 17.65 -7.60
CA GLY A 227 7.92 17.26 -6.20
C GLY A 227 6.48 17.01 -5.75
N ASP A 228 5.52 17.15 -6.64
CA ASP A 228 4.11 16.90 -6.34
C ASP A 228 3.73 15.44 -6.65
N SER A 229 3.78 14.59 -5.62
CA SER A 229 3.31 13.20 -5.73
C SER A 229 1.77 13.09 -5.71
N TYR A 230 1.06 14.22 -5.69
CA TYR A 230 -0.40 14.26 -5.65
C TYR A 230 -1.04 14.22 -7.03
N ASP A 231 -0.30 14.53 -8.09
CA ASP A 231 -0.85 14.60 -9.45
C ASP A 231 -1.42 13.28 -9.96
N CYS A 232 -0.88 12.13 -9.50
CA CYS A 232 -1.40 10.81 -9.84
C CYS A 232 -2.25 10.15 -8.74
N GLN A 233 -2.21 10.65 -7.50
CA GLN A 233 -2.97 10.06 -6.38
C GLN A 233 -4.47 10.35 -6.45
N SER A 234 -4.91 11.41 -7.11
CA SER A 234 -6.33 11.74 -7.27
C SER A 234 -7.11 10.68 -8.04
N LEU A 235 -6.44 9.90 -8.88
CA LEU A 235 -7.02 8.79 -9.64
C LEU A 235 -7.05 7.47 -8.85
N SER A 236 -6.20 7.31 -7.84
CA SER A 236 -6.07 6.06 -7.06
C SER A 236 -6.87 6.02 -5.76
N THR A 237 -7.45 7.15 -5.33
CA THR A 237 -8.07 7.29 -4.00
C THR A 237 -9.58 7.17 -3.97
N ARG A 238 -10.26 7.05 -5.13
CA ARG A 238 -11.69 6.73 -5.11
C ARG A 238 -11.91 5.29 -4.70
N SER A 239 -12.79 5.10 -3.71
CA SER A 239 -13.17 3.82 -3.12
C SER A 239 -13.76 2.87 -4.18
N ARG A 240 -13.70 1.56 -3.93
CA ARG A 240 -14.30 0.52 -4.78
C ARG A 240 -15.77 0.76 -5.12
N GLU A 241 -16.47 1.55 -4.34
CA GLU A 241 -17.88 1.91 -4.52
C GLU A 241 -18.13 2.76 -5.78
N ASP A 242 -17.13 3.55 -6.20
CA ASP A 242 -17.24 4.41 -7.39
C ASP A 242 -17.06 3.66 -8.73
N TRP A 243 -16.62 2.40 -8.72
CA TRP A 243 -16.34 1.62 -9.92
C TRP A 243 -17.49 0.69 -10.36
N GLY A 244 -18.64 0.70 -9.66
CA GLY A 244 -19.83 -0.09 -10.04
C GLY A 244 -19.58 -1.61 -10.09
N VAL A 245 -18.57 -2.13 -9.39
CA VAL A 245 -18.34 -3.57 -9.31
C VAL A 245 -19.28 -4.14 -8.26
N PRO A 246 -20.25 -5.01 -8.64
CA PRO A 246 -21.17 -5.59 -7.69
C PRO A 246 -20.39 -6.42 -6.65
N ALA A 247 -20.75 -6.29 -5.37
CA ALA A 247 -20.24 -7.12 -4.28
C ALA A 247 -20.68 -8.57 -4.56
N GLY A 248 -19.77 -9.39 -5.12
CA GLY A 248 -20.10 -10.80 -5.36
C GLY A 248 -19.36 -11.48 -6.51
N ALA A 249 -18.32 -10.90 -7.10
CA ALA A 249 -17.50 -11.57 -8.09
C ALA A 249 -16.10 -11.87 -7.52
N VAL A 250 -15.95 -13.00 -6.88
CA VAL A 250 -14.73 -13.83 -6.77
C VAL A 250 -15.14 -15.25 -6.93
#